data_8526dd1659f8391daa0be29cd11f46a5
#
_entry.id   8526dd1659f8391daa0be29cd11f46a5
#
_cell.length_a   1.000
_cell.length_b   1.000
_cell.length_c   1.000
_cell.angle_alpha   90.00
_cell.angle_beta   90.00
_cell.angle_gamma   90.00
#
_symmetry.space_group_name_H-M   'P 1'
#
loop_
_entity.id
_entity.type
_entity.pdbx_description
1 polymer ?
#
loop_
_entity_poly.entity_id
_entity_poly.type
_entity_poly.pdbx_seq_one_letter_code
_entity_poly.pdbx_strand_id
1 'polypeptide(L)'
;RLIEKQFLFVRQILTGEKIYFGDRPRNTHHWMVISDELFDYRGEMMVACLREHGLPEPMVQRFSAIEEFYRHDIVKSAPFPRLIGDMERPLEGFGEITMDVGTLCDTCGREVAEGEKVIYHVRLGKVYCSDCSSQHNHEVPQPVLP
;
A
#
# COMPACT_ATOMS: atom_id res chain seq x y z
N ARG A 1 7.52 12.54 1.28
CA ARG A 1 6.50 11.87 0.42
C ARG A 1 5.44 11.10 1.21
N LEU A 2 5.80 10.26 2.22
CA LEU A 2 4.81 9.55 3.06
C LEU A 2 4.04 10.52 3.95
N ILE A 3 4.75 11.39 4.67
CA ILE A 3 4.17 12.43 5.55
C ILE A 3 3.24 13.34 4.75
N GLU A 4 3.64 13.77 3.56
CA GLU A 4 2.83 14.61 2.68
C GLU A 4 1.53 13.91 2.28
N LYS A 5 1.58 12.63 1.90
CA LYS A 5 0.38 11.84 1.58
C LYS A 5 -0.56 11.71 2.78
N GLN A 6 -0.03 11.44 3.96
CA GLN A 6 -0.83 11.39 5.19
C GLN A 6 -1.48 12.76 5.50
N PHE A 7 -0.73 13.84 5.36
CA PHE A 7 -1.25 15.18 5.55
C PHE A 7 -2.42 15.49 4.58
N LEU A 8 -2.24 15.22 3.28
CA LEU A 8 -3.28 15.44 2.28
C LEU A 8 -4.53 14.59 2.54
N PHE A 9 -4.34 13.32 2.97
CA PHE A 9 -5.44 12.43 3.32
C PHE A 9 -6.26 12.96 4.50
N VAL A 10 -5.60 13.32 5.60
CA VAL A 10 -6.26 13.87 6.80
C VAL A 10 -6.92 15.21 6.48
N ARG A 11 -6.23 16.10 5.75
CA ARG A 11 -6.80 17.37 5.32
C ARG A 11 -8.06 17.17 4.50
N GLN A 12 -8.07 16.26 3.53
CA GLN A 12 -9.27 15.95 2.74
C GLN A 12 -10.45 15.50 3.62
N ILE A 13 -10.20 14.65 4.63
CA ILE A 13 -11.27 14.19 5.54
C ILE A 13 -11.82 15.36 6.37
N LEU A 14 -10.95 16.24 6.84
CA LEU A 14 -11.34 17.36 7.71
C LEU A 14 -12.04 18.48 6.96
N THR A 15 -11.65 18.76 5.72
CA THR A 15 -12.12 19.93 4.94
C THR A 15 -13.12 19.56 3.84
N GLY A 16 -13.16 18.29 3.41
CA GLY A 16 -13.95 17.87 2.23
C GLY A 16 -13.31 18.22 0.88
N GLU A 17 -12.14 18.88 0.87
CA GLU A 17 -11.41 19.21 -0.36
C GLU A 17 -10.92 17.95 -1.06
N LYS A 18 -11.09 17.83 -2.37
CA LYS A 18 -10.60 16.70 -3.17
C LYS A 18 -9.14 16.92 -3.56
N ILE A 19 -8.23 16.69 -2.64
CA ILE A 19 -6.78 16.94 -2.79
C ILE A 19 -5.91 15.67 -2.61
N TYR A 20 -6.48 14.58 -2.12
CA TYR A 20 -5.79 13.32 -1.95
C TYR A 20 -6.12 12.35 -3.09
N PHE A 21 -5.10 11.94 -3.84
CA PHE A 21 -5.20 11.03 -4.98
C PHE A 21 -4.48 9.70 -4.73
N GLY A 22 -4.23 9.36 -3.47
CA GLY A 22 -3.61 8.08 -3.10
C GLY A 22 -4.63 6.97 -2.83
N ASP A 23 -4.10 5.79 -2.55
CA ASP A 23 -4.91 4.64 -2.14
C ASP A 23 -5.57 4.88 -0.77
N ARG A 24 -6.77 4.34 -0.60
CA ARG A 24 -7.46 4.34 0.69
C ARG A 24 -6.75 3.45 1.72
N PRO A 25 -7.01 3.62 3.03
CA PRO A 25 -6.33 2.87 4.11
C PRO A 25 -6.33 1.35 3.91
N ARG A 26 -7.41 0.73 3.45
CA ARG A 26 -7.48 -0.69 3.13
C ARG A 26 -6.36 -1.12 2.15
N ASN A 27 -6.21 -0.39 1.04
CA ASN A 27 -5.22 -0.72 0.02
C ASN A 27 -3.79 -0.37 0.44
N THR A 28 -3.58 0.72 1.17
CA THR A 28 -2.24 1.10 1.66
C THR A 28 -1.69 0.13 2.70
N HIS A 29 -2.57 -0.52 3.46
CA HIS A 29 -2.19 -1.47 4.51
C HIS A 29 -2.46 -2.93 4.11
N HIS A 30 -2.86 -3.22 2.86
CA HIS A 30 -3.37 -4.52 2.44
C HIS A 30 -2.46 -5.71 2.82
N TRP A 31 -1.16 -5.55 2.72
CA TRP A 31 -0.16 -6.58 3.00
C TRP A 31 0.30 -6.64 4.47
N MET A 32 0.01 -5.60 5.27
CA MET A 32 0.42 -5.53 6.67
C MET A 32 -0.54 -6.33 7.54
N VAL A 33 0.01 -7.12 8.46
CA VAL A 33 -0.75 -7.74 9.55
C VAL A 33 -0.58 -6.86 10.78
N ILE A 34 -1.64 -6.22 11.20
CA ILE A 34 -1.65 -5.27 12.31
C ILE A 34 -2.71 -5.75 13.30
N SER A 35 -2.28 -6.06 14.54
CA SER A 35 -3.18 -6.44 15.62
C SER A 35 -3.90 -5.22 16.23
N ASP A 36 -4.96 -5.48 16.98
CA ASP A 36 -5.66 -4.43 17.74
C ASP A 36 -4.72 -3.71 18.70
N GLU A 37 -3.86 -4.46 19.41
CA GLU A 37 -2.93 -3.88 20.39
C GLU A 37 -1.90 -2.95 19.72
N LEU A 38 -1.41 -3.31 18.51
CA LEU A 38 -0.48 -2.48 17.76
C LEU A 38 -1.17 -1.22 17.23
N PHE A 39 -2.41 -1.34 16.80
CA PHE A 39 -3.22 -0.21 16.34
C PHE A 39 -3.49 0.76 17.49
N ASP A 40 -3.89 0.25 18.65
CA ASP A 40 -4.15 1.03 19.87
C ASP A 40 -2.88 1.74 20.35
N TYR A 41 -1.76 1.03 20.43
CA TYR A 41 -0.46 1.61 20.81
C TYR A 41 -0.07 2.79 19.92
N ARG A 42 -0.24 2.64 18.60
CA ARG A 42 0.01 3.74 17.67
C ARG A 42 -0.95 4.92 17.92
N GLY A 43 -2.22 4.64 18.17
CA GLY A 43 -3.24 5.65 18.50
C GLY A 43 -2.88 6.45 19.74
N GLU A 44 -2.46 5.76 20.83
CA GLU A 44 -2.02 6.39 22.06
C GLU A 44 -0.81 7.32 21.83
N MET A 45 0.18 6.86 21.07
CA MET A 45 1.35 7.67 20.70
C MET A 45 0.93 8.92 19.92
N MET A 46 0.00 8.77 18.98
CA MET A 46 -0.50 9.91 18.18
C MET A 46 -1.23 10.92 19.06
N VAL A 47 -2.11 10.47 19.95
CA VAL A 47 -2.83 11.32 20.90
C VAL A 47 -1.86 12.09 21.80
N ALA A 48 -0.83 11.42 22.33
CA ALA A 48 0.21 12.07 23.13
C ALA A 48 0.94 13.15 22.33
N CYS A 49 1.34 12.85 21.10
CA CYS A 49 2.01 13.78 20.22
C CYS A 49 1.14 15.01 19.87
N LEU A 50 -0.15 14.80 19.57
CA LEU A 50 -1.08 15.89 19.25
C LEU A 50 -1.27 16.84 20.46
N ARG A 51 -1.36 16.29 21.69
CA ARG A 51 -1.44 17.06 22.92
C ARG A 51 -0.16 17.84 23.21
N GLU A 52 1.00 17.19 23.02
CA GLU A 52 2.32 17.85 23.17
C GLU A 52 2.47 19.04 22.21
N HIS A 53 1.90 18.95 21.00
CA HIS A 53 1.87 20.06 20.03
C HIS A 53 0.74 21.06 20.28
N GLY A 54 0.05 20.96 21.40
CA GLY A 54 -0.93 21.95 21.86
C GLY A 54 -2.28 21.91 21.13
N LEU A 55 -2.63 20.79 20.49
CA LEU A 55 -3.97 20.67 19.87
C LEU A 55 -5.05 20.65 20.97
N PRO A 56 -6.15 21.42 20.81
CA PRO A 56 -7.28 21.38 21.74
C PRO A 56 -7.93 19.98 21.79
N GLU A 57 -8.35 19.56 22.98
CA GLU A 57 -8.91 18.22 23.21
C GLU A 57 -10.04 17.84 22.25
N PRO A 58 -10.99 18.72 21.85
CA PRO A 58 -11.99 18.37 20.84
C PRO A 58 -11.39 17.99 19.47
N MET A 59 -10.26 18.58 19.10
CA MET A 59 -9.55 18.24 17.86
C MET A 59 -8.83 16.91 17.97
N VAL A 60 -8.23 16.62 19.11
CA VAL A 60 -7.60 15.31 19.41
C VAL A 60 -8.65 14.20 19.31
N GLN A 61 -9.81 14.38 19.95
CA GLN A 61 -10.92 13.43 19.90
C GLN A 61 -11.43 13.21 18.49
N ARG A 62 -11.58 14.29 17.70
CA ARG A 62 -11.99 14.19 16.30
C ARG A 62 -10.99 13.42 15.45
N PHE A 63 -9.70 13.62 15.68
CA PHE A 63 -8.65 12.88 15.00
C PHE A 63 -8.70 11.39 15.36
N SER A 64 -8.82 11.06 16.65
CA SER A 64 -8.95 9.66 17.11
C SER A 64 -10.19 8.98 16.52
N ALA A 65 -11.31 9.68 16.40
CA ALA A 65 -12.52 9.14 15.77
C ALA A 65 -12.32 8.84 14.26
N ILE A 66 -11.51 9.63 13.56
CA ILE A 66 -11.13 9.35 12.16
C ILE A 66 -10.27 8.09 12.09
N GLU A 67 -9.29 7.92 12.96
CA GLU A 67 -8.45 6.71 12.99
C GLU A 67 -9.30 5.48 13.29
N GLU A 68 -10.16 5.54 14.29
CA GLU A 68 -11.05 4.45 14.68
C GLU A 68 -12.01 4.03 13.56
N PHE A 69 -12.50 5.00 12.77
CA PHE A 69 -13.33 4.71 11.60
C PHE A 69 -12.64 3.77 10.60
N TYR A 70 -11.31 3.84 10.48
CA TYR A 70 -10.53 3.00 9.57
C TYR A 70 -9.96 1.73 10.22
N ARG A 71 -10.24 1.46 11.49
CA ARG A 71 -9.74 0.27 12.21
C ARG A 71 -10.01 -1.01 11.42
N HIS A 72 -11.23 -1.22 10.95
CA HIS A 72 -11.64 -2.42 10.21
C HIS A 72 -10.90 -2.61 8.87
N ASP A 73 -10.36 -1.54 8.30
CA ASP A 73 -9.55 -1.58 7.06
C ASP A 73 -8.08 -1.91 7.34
N ILE A 74 -7.61 -1.67 8.56
CA ILE A 74 -6.19 -1.71 8.94
C ILE A 74 -5.89 -2.94 9.80
N VAL A 75 -6.70 -3.19 10.83
CA VAL A 75 -6.52 -4.32 11.77
C VAL A 75 -6.98 -5.62 11.14
N LYS A 76 -6.09 -6.62 11.14
CA LYS A 76 -6.37 -7.94 10.58
C LYS A 76 -5.31 -8.97 10.97
N SER A 77 -5.72 -10.24 10.96
CA SER A 77 -4.87 -11.40 11.26
C SER A 77 -4.17 -11.97 10.03
N ALA A 78 -4.59 -11.58 8.81
CA ALA A 78 -3.99 -12.00 7.56
C ALA A 78 -4.03 -10.86 6.53
N PRO A 79 -3.07 -10.80 5.57
CA PRO A 79 -3.10 -9.80 4.52
C PRO A 79 -4.38 -9.84 3.70
N PHE A 80 -4.81 -8.68 3.19
CA PHE A 80 -5.90 -8.58 2.22
C PHE A 80 -5.37 -8.50 0.79
N PRO A 81 -6.10 -9.00 -0.22
CA PRO A 81 -5.84 -8.66 -1.61
C PRO A 81 -5.97 -7.14 -1.82
N ARG A 82 -5.10 -6.58 -2.67
CA ARG A 82 -5.25 -5.19 -3.08
C ARG A 82 -6.40 -5.09 -4.07
N LEU A 83 -7.28 -4.11 -3.87
CA LEU A 83 -8.38 -3.83 -4.79
C LEU A 83 -7.97 -2.76 -5.80
N ILE A 84 -8.21 -3.03 -7.10
CA ILE A 84 -8.12 -2.04 -8.20
C ILE A 84 -9.48 -2.02 -8.88
N GLY A 85 -10.30 -1.01 -8.56
CA GLY A 85 -11.73 -1.06 -8.85
C GLY A 85 -12.36 -2.22 -8.07
N ASP A 86 -13.08 -3.10 -8.77
CA ASP A 86 -13.71 -4.29 -8.21
C ASP A 86 -12.84 -5.57 -8.33
N MET A 87 -11.63 -5.45 -8.89
CA MET A 87 -10.73 -6.58 -9.08
C MET A 87 -9.77 -6.74 -7.91
N GLU A 88 -9.68 -7.96 -7.38
CA GLU A 88 -8.66 -8.35 -6.41
C GLU A 88 -7.34 -8.69 -7.13
N ARG A 89 -6.25 -8.08 -6.67
CA ARG A 89 -4.90 -8.44 -7.11
C ARG A 89 -4.30 -9.47 -6.15
N PRO A 90 -3.58 -10.49 -6.65
CA PRO A 90 -2.91 -11.46 -5.80
C PRO A 90 -2.01 -10.76 -4.77
N LEU A 91 -1.94 -11.34 -3.56
CA LEU A 91 -1.05 -10.86 -2.50
C LEU A 91 0.40 -11.21 -2.75
N GLU A 92 0.62 -12.33 -3.38
CA GLU A 92 1.92 -12.91 -3.68
C GLU A 92 1.94 -13.48 -5.09
N GLY A 93 3.12 -13.83 -5.55
CA GLY A 93 3.33 -14.34 -6.89
C GLY A 93 3.93 -13.30 -7.82
N PHE A 94 3.87 -13.61 -9.11
CA PHE A 94 4.49 -12.81 -10.15
C PHE A 94 3.42 -12.36 -11.15
N GLY A 95 3.63 -11.17 -11.71
CA GLY A 95 2.82 -10.63 -12.79
C GLY A 95 3.70 -10.22 -13.96
N GLU A 96 3.10 -10.07 -15.13
CA GLU A 96 3.78 -9.49 -16.29
C GLU A 96 3.43 -8.02 -16.44
N ILE A 97 4.40 -7.21 -16.82
CA ILE A 97 4.21 -5.79 -17.16
C ILE A 97 5.13 -5.41 -18.31
N THR A 98 4.67 -4.52 -19.17
CA THR A 98 5.51 -3.83 -20.15
C THR A 98 6.03 -2.56 -19.50
N MET A 99 7.33 -2.35 -19.53
CA MET A 99 7.96 -1.19 -18.91
C MET A 99 7.67 0.07 -19.71
N ASP A 100 7.19 1.10 -19.05
CA ASP A 100 6.97 2.44 -19.60
C ASP A 100 8.20 3.36 -19.43
N VAL A 101 9.15 2.94 -18.61
CA VAL A 101 10.46 3.59 -18.39
C VAL A 101 11.53 2.53 -18.18
N GLY A 102 12.77 2.84 -18.57
CA GLY A 102 13.92 1.96 -18.33
C GLY A 102 14.17 1.70 -16.84
N THR A 103 14.58 0.46 -16.50
CA THR A 103 14.94 0.05 -15.14
C THR A 103 16.06 -0.99 -15.17
N LEU A 104 16.42 -1.52 -14.00
CA LEU A 104 17.39 -2.60 -13.87
C LEU A 104 16.71 -3.88 -13.39
N CYS A 105 17.19 -5.03 -13.88
CA CYS A 105 16.76 -6.32 -13.35
C CYS A 105 17.30 -6.53 -11.93
N ASP A 106 16.42 -6.84 -10.99
CA ASP A 106 16.78 -7.03 -9.57
C ASP A 106 17.64 -8.28 -9.29
N THR A 107 17.78 -9.17 -10.27
CA THR A 107 18.62 -10.38 -10.13
C THR A 107 20.00 -10.19 -10.74
N CYS A 108 20.10 -9.78 -12.01
CA CYS A 108 21.36 -9.72 -12.72
C CYS A 108 21.90 -8.30 -12.96
N GLY A 109 21.14 -7.26 -12.62
CA GLY A 109 21.52 -5.89 -12.84
C GLY A 109 21.51 -5.43 -14.31
N ARG A 110 21.05 -6.28 -15.25
CA ARG A 110 20.90 -5.92 -16.67
C ARG A 110 19.90 -4.76 -16.80
N GLU A 111 20.20 -3.85 -17.70
CA GLU A 111 19.26 -2.82 -18.10
C GLU A 111 18.05 -3.45 -18.82
N VAL A 112 16.87 -3.02 -18.41
CA VAL A 112 15.58 -3.33 -19.02
C VAL A 112 15.11 -2.05 -19.71
N ALA A 113 14.94 -2.12 -21.02
CA ALA A 113 14.54 -0.97 -21.81
C ALA A 113 13.05 -0.65 -21.70
N GLU A 114 12.69 0.59 -22.05
CA GLU A 114 11.29 0.97 -22.30
C GLU A 114 10.70 0.07 -23.39
N GLY A 115 9.45 -0.39 -23.20
CA GLY A 115 8.77 -1.32 -24.10
C GLY A 115 9.11 -2.79 -23.88
N GLU A 116 10.10 -3.12 -23.04
CA GLU A 116 10.44 -4.50 -22.72
C GLU A 116 9.42 -5.12 -21.76
N LYS A 117 9.00 -6.35 -22.06
CA LYS A 117 8.10 -7.13 -21.22
C LYS A 117 8.91 -7.87 -20.15
N VAL A 118 8.52 -7.69 -18.89
CA VAL A 118 9.20 -8.23 -17.73
C VAL A 118 8.23 -8.95 -16.81
N ILE A 119 8.77 -9.82 -15.96
CA ILE A 119 8.06 -10.36 -14.80
C ILE A 119 8.39 -9.49 -13.59
N TYR A 120 7.40 -9.22 -12.77
CA TYR A 120 7.61 -8.52 -11.50
C TYR A 120 6.98 -9.29 -10.34
N HIS A 121 7.61 -9.19 -9.17
CA HIS A 121 7.06 -9.75 -7.93
C HIS A 121 5.97 -8.80 -7.39
N VAL A 122 4.74 -9.27 -7.31
CA VAL A 122 3.55 -8.44 -6.99
C VAL A 122 3.70 -7.68 -5.66
N ARG A 123 4.22 -8.34 -4.64
CA ARG A 123 4.37 -7.76 -3.30
C ARG A 123 5.60 -6.87 -3.16
N LEU A 124 6.74 -7.29 -3.72
CA LEU A 124 8.02 -6.63 -3.52
C LEU A 124 8.29 -5.55 -4.58
N GLY A 125 7.58 -5.59 -5.72
CA GLY A 125 7.83 -4.71 -6.85
C GLY A 125 9.16 -4.96 -7.57
N LYS A 126 9.86 -6.08 -7.25
CA LYS A 126 11.09 -6.46 -7.92
C LYS A 126 10.83 -6.85 -9.35
N VAL A 127 11.70 -6.42 -10.25
CA VAL A 127 11.58 -6.61 -11.70
C VAL A 127 12.63 -7.61 -12.19
N TYR A 128 12.21 -8.54 -13.02
CA TYR A 128 13.06 -9.61 -13.56
C TYR A 128 13.01 -9.59 -15.09
N CYS A 129 14.17 -9.47 -15.71
CA CYS A 129 14.28 -9.53 -17.17
C CYS A 129 13.90 -10.92 -17.72
N SER A 130 13.69 -11.03 -19.02
CA SER A 130 13.32 -12.27 -19.71
C SER A 130 14.19 -13.47 -19.34
N ASP A 131 15.50 -13.26 -19.19
CA ASP A 131 16.45 -14.34 -18.88
C ASP A 131 16.36 -14.80 -17.43
N CYS A 132 16.09 -13.89 -16.50
CA CYS A 132 15.93 -14.19 -15.07
C CYS A 132 14.52 -14.65 -14.71
N SER A 133 13.52 -14.30 -15.52
CA SER A 133 12.12 -14.66 -15.29
C SER A 133 11.87 -16.17 -15.35
N SER A 134 12.64 -16.91 -16.16
CA SER A 134 12.55 -18.37 -16.24
C SER A 134 12.86 -19.08 -14.92
N GLN A 135 13.65 -18.47 -14.04
CA GLN A 135 13.95 -18.98 -12.70
C GLN A 135 12.77 -18.79 -11.72
N HIS A 136 11.84 -17.90 -12.04
CA HIS A 136 10.68 -17.53 -11.21
C HIS A 136 9.34 -17.97 -11.83
N ASN A 137 9.37 -18.59 -13.01
CA ASN A 137 8.17 -18.93 -13.81
C ASN A 137 7.32 -20.09 -13.23
N HIS A 138 7.67 -20.66 -12.09
CA HIS A 138 6.93 -21.79 -11.52
C HIS A 138 5.67 -21.42 -10.73
N GLU A 139 5.36 -20.12 -10.55
CA GLU A 139 4.27 -19.66 -9.70
C GLU A 139 3.43 -18.50 -10.30
N VAL A 140 3.31 -18.40 -11.62
CA VAL A 140 2.34 -17.46 -12.19
C VAL A 140 0.94 -18.07 -12.05
N PRO A 141 0.08 -17.56 -11.17
CA PRO A 141 -1.31 -17.99 -11.15
C PRO A 141 -1.93 -17.62 -12.50
N GLN A 142 -2.48 -18.60 -13.21
CA GLN A 142 -3.25 -18.30 -14.41
C GLN A 142 -4.42 -17.40 -14.03
N PRO A 143 -4.74 -16.35 -14.81
CA PRO A 143 -5.91 -15.53 -14.57
C PRO A 143 -7.13 -16.45 -14.59
N VAL A 144 -7.84 -16.53 -13.48
CA VAL A 144 -9.18 -17.14 -13.45
C VAL A 144 -10.05 -16.18 -14.24
N LEU A 145 -10.28 -16.50 -15.50
CA LEU A 145 -11.30 -15.84 -16.32
C LEU A 145 -12.68 -16.22 -15.78
N PRO A 146 -13.61 -15.27 -15.72
CA PRO A 146 -14.95 -15.47 -15.20
C PRO A 146 -15.77 -16.46 -16.03
#